data_367f38828cb26de3d1637519f82be90b
#
_entry.id   367f38828cb26de3d1637519f82be90b
#
_cell.length_a   1.000
_cell.length_b   1.000
_cell.length_c   1.000
_cell.angle_alpha   90.00
_cell.angle_beta   90.00
_cell.angle_gamma   90.00
#
_symmetry.space_group_name_H-M   'P 1'
#
loop_
_entity.id
_entity.type
_entity.pdbx_description
1 polymer ?
#
loop_
_entity_poly.entity_id
_entity_poly.type
_entity_poly.pdbx_seq_one_letter_code
_entity_poly.pdbx_strand_id
1 'polypeptide(L)'
;MKMEETNVHLIEECRCGNRTAQLALYKQFAQRLYVACLRIVGNVSEAEEAMQDSFLKIFTRLDQYRDGQCFEAWMHRIAVHTAIDYVRRQTPDWEELSDDWKRRVSLTPSGTRDLTPRA
;
A
#
# COMPACT_ATOMS: atom_id res chain seq x y z
N MET A 1 14.14 -12.05 -10.16
CA MET A 1 13.70 -13.08 -10.77
C MET A 1 13.15 -14.08 -9.84
N LYS A 2 13.91 -14.72 -9.04
CA LYS A 2 13.34 -15.65 -8.15
C LYS A 2 12.34 -15.04 -7.23
N MET A 3 12.52 -13.79 -6.90
CA MET A 3 11.56 -13.16 -6.05
C MET A 3 10.22 -13.04 -6.71
N GLU A 4 10.21 -12.81 -7.99
CA GLU A 4 8.96 -12.73 -8.67
C GLU A 4 8.25 -14.06 -8.71
N GLU A 5 9.00 -15.11 -8.92
CA GLU A 5 8.39 -16.42 -8.94
C GLU A 5 7.83 -16.75 -7.57
N THR A 6 8.57 -16.41 -6.53
CA THR A 6 8.12 -16.68 -5.19
C THR A 6 6.85 -15.90 -4.92
N ASN A 7 6.80 -14.67 -5.39
CA ASN A 7 5.62 -13.85 -5.15
C ASN A 7 4.40 -14.38 -5.88
N VAL A 8 4.58 -14.87 -7.08
CA VAL A 8 3.45 -15.42 -7.83
C VAL A 8 2.84 -16.58 -7.08
N HIS A 9 3.70 -17.47 -6.59
CA HIS A 9 3.21 -18.61 -5.85
C HIS A 9 2.53 -18.19 -4.57
N LEU A 10 3.14 -17.23 -3.87
CA LEU A 10 2.59 -16.73 -2.63
C LEU A 10 1.25 -16.06 -2.85
N ILE A 11 1.13 -15.32 -3.92
CA ILE A 11 -0.11 -14.64 -4.23
C ILE A 11 -1.22 -15.63 -4.47
N GLU A 12 -0.92 -16.69 -5.19
CA GLU A 12 -1.93 -17.70 -5.47
C GLU A 12 -2.42 -18.34 -4.19
N GLU A 13 -1.51 -18.65 -3.28
CA GLU A 13 -1.91 -19.26 -2.04
C GLU A 13 -2.72 -18.29 -1.20
N CYS A 14 -2.40 -17.02 -1.25
CA CYS A 14 -3.19 -16.04 -0.53
C CYS A 14 -4.60 -15.96 -1.10
N ARG A 15 -4.71 -16.10 -2.42
CA ARG A 15 -6.03 -16.07 -3.04
C ARG A 15 -6.88 -17.25 -2.57
N CYS A 16 -6.23 -18.35 -2.27
CA CYS A 16 -6.96 -19.53 -1.81
C CYS A 16 -7.32 -19.44 -0.33
N GLY A 17 -6.94 -18.36 0.33
CA GLY A 17 -7.29 -18.22 1.73
C GLY A 17 -6.29 -18.83 2.68
N ASN A 18 -5.10 -19.17 2.20
CA ASN A 18 -4.09 -19.77 3.05
C ASN A 18 -3.56 -18.72 4.02
N ARG A 19 -3.85 -18.90 5.30
CA ARG A 19 -3.46 -17.90 6.29
C ARG A 19 -1.96 -17.81 6.47
N THR A 20 -1.27 -18.91 6.35
CA THR A 20 0.18 -18.90 6.46
C THR A 20 0.78 -18.07 5.34
N ALA A 21 0.23 -18.21 4.14
CA ALA A 21 0.71 -17.43 3.01
C ALA A 21 0.40 -15.96 3.20
N GLN A 22 -0.77 -15.65 3.74
CA GLN A 22 -1.12 -14.26 3.98
C GLN A 22 -0.21 -13.63 5.01
N LEU A 23 0.14 -14.38 6.05
CA LEU A 23 1.05 -13.87 7.05
C LEU A 23 2.44 -13.66 6.46
N ALA A 24 2.89 -14.56 5.61
CA ALA A 24 4.18 -14.41 4.96
C ALA A 24 4.21 -13.16 4.10
N LEU A 25 3.14 -12.92 3.37
CA LEU A 25 3.06 -11.73 2.55
C LEU A 25 3.08 -10.48 3.41
N TYR A 26 2.35 -10.51 4.50
CA TYR A 26 2.31 -9.39 5.41
C TYR A 26 3.71 -9.09 5.95
N LYS A 27 4.41 -10.11 6.42
CA LYS A 27 5.73 -9.90 6.98
C LYS A 27 6.71 -9.38 5.95
N GLN A 28 6.54 -9.79 4.74
CA GLN A 28 7.47 -9.40 3.70
C GLN A 28 7.31 -7.93 3.32
N PHE A 29 6.11 -7.42 3.31
CA PHE A 29 5.85 -6.08 2.79
C PHE A 29 5.37 -5.07 3.81
N ALA A 30 5.13 -5.49 5.06
CA ALA A 30 4.55 -4.57 6.03
C ALA A 30 5.39 -3.33 6.24
N GLN A 31 6.70 -3.51 6.33
CA GLN A 31 7.57 -2.37 6.57
C GLN A 31 7.48 -1.34 5.47
N ARG A 32 7.47 -1.80 4.24
CA ARG A 32 7.41 -0.88 3.11
C ARG A 32 6.11 -0.12 3.07
N LEU A 33 5.01 -0.82 3.31
CA LEU A 33 3.72 -0.15 3.29
C LEU A 33 3.55 0.76 4.49
N TYR A 34 4.13 0.38 5.63
CA TYR A 34 4.08 1.23 6.80
C TYR A 34 4.79 2.55 6.52
N VAL A 35 5.98 2.48 5.91
CA VAL A 35 6.72 3.69 5.63
C VAL A 35 5.95 4.58 4.65
N ALA A 36 5.33 3.97 3.65
CA ALA A 36 4.56 4.75 2.70
C ALA A 36 3.41 5.47 3.39
N CYS A 37 2.73 4.77 4.30
CA CYS A 37 1.63 5.39 5.00
C CYS A 37 2.13 6.47 5.96
N LEU A 38 3.24 6.22 6.62
CA LEU A 38 3.77 7.17 7.58
C LEU A 38 4.13 8.50 6.91
N ARG A 39 4.65 8.43 5.71
CA ARG A 39 5.00 9.65 5.00
C ARG A 39 3.79 10.51 4.70
N ILE A 40 2.64 9.90 4.59
CA ILE A 40 1.43 10.64 4.26
C ILE A 40 0.71 11.10 5.51
N VAL A 41 0.50 10.21 6.48
CA VAL A 41 -0.27 10.58 7.67
C VAL A 41 0.59 11.25 8.74
N GLY A 42 1.89 10.98 8.78
CA GLY A 42 2.77 11.67 9.70
C GLY A 42 2.64 11.29 11.16
N ASN A 43 1.96 10.21 11.45
CA ASN A 43 1.72 9.78 12.83
C ASN A 43 1.88 8.28 12.90
N VAL A 44 2.63 7.79 13.87
CA VAL A 44 2.95 6.37 13.95
C VAL A 44 1.70 5.52 14.12
N SER A 45 0.83 5.91 15.03
CA SER A 45 -0.37 5.12 15.27
C SER A 45 -1.25 5.05 14.04
N GLU A 46 -1.43 6.18 13.40
CA GLU A 46 -2.28 6.22 12.22
C GLU A 46 -1.64 5.49 11.06
N ALA A 47 -0.32 5.55 10.97
CA ALA A 47 0.37 4.83 9.91
C ALA A 47 0.19 3.33 10.09
N GLU A 48 0.24 2.85 11.32
CA GLU A 48 0.02 1.44 11.56
C GLU A 48 -1.39 1.02 11.18
N GLU A 49 -2.36 1.84 11.55
CA GLU A 49 -3.74 1.52 11.20
C GLU A 49 -3.93 1.54 9.69
N ALA A 50 -3.37 2.53 9.05
CA ALA A 50 -3.51 2.62 7.60
C ALA A 50 -2.83 1.45 6.92
N MET A 51 -1.70 1.02 7.43
CA MET A 51 -0.99 -0.11 6.87
C MET A 51 -1.81 -1.38 7.04
N GLN A 52 -2.41 -1.59 8.20
CA GLN A 52 -3.21 -2.77 8.42
C GLN A 52 -4.47 -2.75 7.57
N ASP A 53 -5.10 -1.59 7.45
CA ASP A 53 -6.25 -1.46 6.57
C ASP A 53 -5.87 -1.76 5.13
N SER A 54 -4.67 -1.33 4.75
CA SER A 54 -4.20 -1.59 3.39
C SER A 54 -4.11 -3.08 3.14
N PHE A 55 -3.61 -3.84 4.09
CA PHE A 55 -3.51 -5.28 3.90
C PHE A 55 -4.88 -5.94 3.83
N LEU A 56 -5.82 -5.44 4.61
CA LEU A 56 -7.18 -5.97 4.49
C LEU A 56 -7.72 -5.75 3.09
N LYS A 57 -7.47 -4.59 2.54
CA LYS A 57 -7.92 -4.32 1.18
C LYS A 57 -7.16 -5.16 0.17
N ILE A 58 -5.86 -5.33 0.39
CA ILE A 58 -5.05 -6.12 -0.51
C ILE A 58 -5.59 -7.54 -0.57
N PHE A 59 -5.81 -8.15 0.59
CA PHE A 59 -6.29 -9.53 0.60
C PHE A 59 -7.69 -9.63 0.04
N THR A 60 -8.51 -8.64 0.27
CA THR A 60 -9.87 -8.66 -0.25
C THR A 60 -9.91 -8.48 -1.76
N ARG A 61 -8.96 -7.74 -2.30
CA ARG A 61 -8.95 -7.42 -3.71
C ARG A 61 -7.94 -8.20 -4.52
N LEU A 62 -7.45 -9.31 -3.97
CA LEU A 62 -6.48 -10.09 -4.71
C LEU A 62 -7.02 -10.58 -6.05
N ASP A 63 -8.32 -10.74 -6.13
CA ASP A 63 -8.93 -11.15 -7.38
C ASP A 63 -8.74 -10.12 -8.47
N GLN A 64 -8.56 -8.88 -8.08
CA GLN A 64 -8.43 -7.81 -9.05
C GLN A 64 -7.01 -7.62 -9.53
N TYR A 65 -6.07 -8.22 -8.82
CA TYR A 65 -4.68 -8.13 -9.25
C TYR A 65 -4.47 -9.07 -10.43
N ARG A 66 -3.84 -8.58 -11.46
CA ARG A 66 -3.61 -9.38 -12.64
C ARG A 66 -2.14 -9.70 -12.81
N ASP A 67 -1.86 -10.91 -13.25
CA ASP A 67 -0.50 -11.30 -13.52
C ASP A 67 0.07 -10.35 -14.55
N GLY A 68 1.32 -10.09 -14.47
CA GLY A 68 1.94 -9.17 -15.39
C GLY A 68 2.07 -7.79 -14.83
N GLN A 69 1.31 -7.46 -13.79
CA GLN A 69 1.46 -6.19 -13.14
C GLN A 69 2.48 -6.35 -12.03
N CYS A 70 3.11 -5.27 -11.65
CA CYS A 70 4.04 -5.29 -10.53
C CYS A 70 3.22 -5.37 -9.24
N PHE A 71 3.33 -6.47 -8.53
CA PHE A 71 2.52 -6.69 -7.35
C PHE A 71 2.83 -5.65 -6.28
N GLU A 72 4.10 -5.36 -6.09
CA GLU A 72 4.46 -4.40 -5.07
C GLU A 72 3.90 -3.01 -5.40
N ALA A 73 3.91 -2.65 -6.66
CA ALA A 73 3.35 -1.37 -7.07
C ALA A 73 1.86 -1.34 -6.82
N TRP A 74 1.19 -2.44 -7.08
CA TRP A 74 -0.23 -2.54 -6.87
C TRP A 74 -0.58 -2.38 -5.40
N MET A 75 0.18 -3.05 -4.53
CA MET A 75 -0.02 -2.92 -3.09
C MET A 75 0.27 -1.51 -2.62
N HIS A 76 1.34 -0.93 -3.15
CA HIS A 76 1.74 0.41 -2.73
C HIS A 76 0.65 1.42 -3.05
N ARG A 77 0.02 1.25 -4.20
CA ARG A 77 -1.05 2.16 -4.58
C ARG A 77 -2.21 2.07 -3.60
N ILE A 78 -2.54 0.86 -3.19
CA ILE A 78 -3.62 0.69 -2.22
C ILE A 78 -3.25 1.35 -0.90
N ALA A 79 -2.00 1.21 -0.47
CA ALA A 79 -1.57 1.81 0.78
C ALA A 79 -1.60 3.33 0.72
N VAL A 80 -1.16 3.89 -0.40
CA VAL A 80 -1.17 5.34 -0.55
C VAL A 80 -2.59 5.87 -0.49
N HIS A 81 -3.50 5.22 -1.20
CA HIS A 81 -4.89 5.67 -1.21
C HIS A 81 -5.52 5.53 0.18
N THR A 82 -5.17 4.47 0.89
CA THR A 82 -5.70 4.28 2.23
C THR A 82 -5.19 5.37 3.16
N ALA A 83 -3.92 5.70 3.07
CA ALA A 83 -3.35 6.74 3.91
C ALA A 83 -3.96 8.09 3.60
N ILE A 84 -4.21 8.37 2.33
CA ILE A 84 -4.83 9.61 1.94
C ILE A 84 -6.24 9.69 2.52
N ASP A 85 -6.96 8.58 2.53
CA ASP A 85 -8.28 8.56 3.11
C ASP A 85 -8.24 8.88 4.59
N TYR A 86 -7.21 8.41 5.28
CA TYR A 86 -7.06 8.71 6.69
C TYR A 86 -6.91 10.22 6.89
N VAL A 87 -6.10 10.85 6.08
CA VAL A 87 -5.90 12.28 6.19
C VAL A 87 -7.21 13.02 5.93
N ARG A 88 -7.94 12.58 4.91
CA ARG A 88 -9.18 13.27 4.56
C ARG A 88 -10.21 13.16 5.67
N ARG A 89 -10.26 12.03 6.34
CA ARG A 89 -11.25 11.88 7.39
C ARG A 89 -10.96 12.73 8.58
N GLN A 90 -9.69 12.92 8.89
CA GLN A 90 -9.33 13.63 10.09
C GLN A 90 -9.15 15.11 9.89
N THR A 91 -9.15 15.56 8.68
CA THR A 91 -8.91 16.97 8.41
C THR A 91 -10.04 17.51 7.56
N PRO A 92 -10.96 18.21 8.16
CA PRO A 92 -12.06 18.78 7.37
C PRO A 92 -11.55 19.68 6.26
N ASP A 93 -10.43 20.34 6.50
CA ASP A 93 -9.88 21.24 5.51
C ASP A 93 -8.78 20.55 4.74
N TRP A 94 -8.93 19.29 4.50
CA TRP A 94 -7.88 18.54 3.86
C TRP A 94 -7.49 19.13 2.51
N GLU A 95 -8.38 19.82 1.86
CA GLU A 95 -8.05 20.40 0.58
C GLU A 95 -7.03 21.52 0.72
N GLU A 96 -7.08 22.21 1.82
CA GLU A 96 -6.11 23.23 2.05
C GLU A 96 -4.75 22.63 2.32
N LEU A 97 -4.74 21.41 2.81
CA LEU A 97 -3.49 20.74 3.07
C LEU A 97 -3.07 19.90 1.89
N SER A 98 -3.84 19.94 0.83
CA SER A 98 -3.58 19.02 -0.27
C SER A 98 -2.20 19.22 -0.87
N ASP A 99 -1.71 20.45 -0.85
CA ASP A 99 -0.39 20.68 -1.42
C ASP A 99 0.68 19.96 -0.63
N ASP A 100 0.50 19.91 0.68
CA ASP A 100 1.47 19.22 1.53
C ASP A 100 1.52 17.75 1.25
N TRP A 101 0.38 17.08 1.26
CA TRP A 101 0.40 15.65 1.07
C TRP A 101 0.80 15.30 -0.36
N LYS A 102 0.47 16.14 -1.31
CA LYS A 102 0.90 15.91 -2.67
C LYS A 102 2.40 15.99 -2.76
N ARG A 103 2.97 16.94 -2.05
CA ARG A 103 4.39 17.09 -2.06
C ARG A 103 5.06 15.91 -1.41
N ARG A 104 4.51 15.39 -0.32
CA ARG A 104 5.07 14.24 0.32
C ARG A 104 5.07 13.03 -0.59
N VAL A 105 3.97 12.83 -1.29
CA VAL A 105 3.87 11.70 -2.19
C VAL A 105 4.86 11.85 -3.31
N SER A 106 5.01 13.06 -3.82
CA SER A 106 5.93 13.28 -4.92
C SER A 106 7.37 13.08 -4.52
N LEU A 107 7.67 13.39 -3.28
CA LEU A 107 9.04 13.27 -2.83
C LEU A 107 9.41 11.88 -2.40
N THR A 108 8.47 10.98 -2.44
CA THR A 108 8.77 9.63 -2.06
C THR A 108 9.74 9.11 -3.07
N PRO A 109 10.72 8.43 -2.61
CA PRO A 109 11.75 8.02 -3.51
C PRO A 109 11.35 7.09 -4.56
N SER A 110 12.06 7.21 -5.54
CA SER A 110 12.01 6.38 -6.53
C SER A 110 10.90 5.57 -6.75
N GLY A 111 10.75 4.81 -7.31
CA GLY A 111 9.73 4.00 -7.62
C GLY A 111 8.38 4.57 -7.40
N THR A 112 8.24 5.25 -6.37
CA THR A 112 6.97 5.79 -6.05
C THR A 112 6.49 6.76 -7.05
N ARG A 113 7.38 7.45 -7.65
CA ARG A 113 7.00 8.40 -8.60
C ARG A 113 6.30 7.74 -9.74
N ASP A 114 6.75 6.61 -10.14
CA ASP A 114 6.12 5.90 -11.19
C ASP A 114 4.79 5.37 -10.80
N LEU A 115 4.62 5.07 -9.52
CA LEU A 115 3.41 4.51 -9.07
C LEU A 115 2.37 5.51 -8.77
N THR A 116 2.76 6.73 -8.64
CA THR A 116 1.81 7.69 -8.26
C THR A 116 0.88 7.75 -9.35
N PRO A 117 -0.27 7.62 -9.06
CA PRO A 117 -1.26 7.62 -10.02
C PRO A 117 -1.32 8.82 -10.71
N ARG A 118 -0.75 9.00 -11.59
CA ARG A 118 -0.93 10.08 -12.21
C ARG A 118 -2.05 9.85 -12.83
N ALA A 119 -2.44 8.97 -12.70
CA ALA A 119 -3.64 8.79 -13.32
C ALA A 119 -4.71 9.37 -12.80
#